data_3252008703c9b87d3579b4018e0056a6
#
_entry.id   3252008703c9b87d3579b4018e0056a6
#
_cell.length_a   1.000
_cell.length_b   1.000
_cell.length_c   1.000
_cell.angle_alpha   90.00
_cell.angle_beta   90.00
_cell.angle_gamma   90.00
#
_symmetry.space_group_name_H-M   'P 1'
#
loop_
_entity.id
_entity.type
_entity.pdbx_description
1 polymer ?
#
loop_
_entity_poly.entity_id
_entity_poly.type
_entity_poly.pdbx_seq_one_letter_code
_entity_poly.pdbx_strand_id
1 'polypeptide(L)'
;MKKILLMSLLCLTIVACGKKEEAKQETAETTNVTQEQDYGVPNPYEIVDTLDEASKIAKFDLSVPATYGDYKKQVIQAIEDDMIEVIYFNDTDNEGLRIRKAKGTDDISGDYNEYKNVETVKVGDYDVTEKSDGKNIFVATWTDGTYSYAIDIDRAELSKEDIENLISNIK
;
A
#
# COMPACT_ATOMS: atom_id res chain seq x y z
N MET A 1 -46.20 7.94 50.25
CA MET A 1 -47.45 7.20 50.04
C MET A 1 -47.21 6.18 48.94
N LYS A 2 -47.07 4.91 49.33
CA LYS A 2 -47.92 3.77 48.90
C LYS A 2 -47.84 3.50 47.39
N LYS A 3 -47.55 2.32 46.83
CA LYS A 3 -47.60 0.88 47.23
C LYS A 3 -46.77 0.12 46.18
N ILE A 4 -45.85 -0.77 46.45
CA ILE A 4 -45.92 -2.23 46.56
C ILE A 4 -46.97 -2.88 45.63
N LEU A 5 -46.50 -3.69 44.67
CA LEU A 5 -47.03 -5.01 44.40
C LEU A 5 -46.01 -5.94 43.78
N LEU A 6 -45.79 -6.98 44.46
CA LEU A 6 -45.15 -8.27 44.21
C LEU A 6 -46.03 -9.12 43.30
N MET A 7 -45.42 -10.04 42.53
CA MET A 7 -45.83 -11.44 42.33
C MET A 7 -45.11 -11.98 41.13
N SER A 8 -44.26 -12.94 41.27
CA SER A 8 -44.37 -14.38 41.54
C SER A 8 -44.17 -15.19 40.28
N LEU A 9 -43.04 -15.88 40.18
CA LEU A 9 -42.82 -17.32 40.28
C LEU A 9 -43.46 -18.17 39.18
N LEU A 10 -42.66 -18.82 38.32
CA LEU A 10 -42.84 -20.25 38.06
C LEU A 10 -41.55 -20.89 37.46
N CYS A 11 -41.00 -21.82 38.20
CA CYS A 11 -39.95 -22.78 37.81
C CYS A 11 -40.50 -23.82 36.84
N LEU A 12 -39.69 -24.24 35.90
CA LEU A 12 -39.79 -25.59 35.35
C LEU A 12 -38.40 -26.14 35.07
N THR A 13 -37.97 -27.05 35.92
CA THR A 13 -36.82 -27.92 35.82
C THR A 13 -37.11 -29.06 34.86
N ILE A 14 -36.22 -29.31 33.88
CA ILE A 14 -36.14 -30.64 33.27
C ILE A 14 -34.69 -31.12 33.42
N VAL A 15 -34.56 -32.12 34.28
CA VAL A 15 -33.38 -32.97 34.43
C VAL A 15 -33.47 -34.09 33.39
N ALA A 16 -32.46 -34.23 32.58
CA ALA A 16 -32.21 -35.49 31.87
C ALA A 16 -30.73 -35.83 32.03
N CYS A 17 -30.52 -36.93 32.70
CA CYS A 17 -29.27 -37.57 33.04
C CYS A 17 -28.77 -38.39 31.83
N GLY A 18 -27.47 -38.37 31.56
CA GLY A 18 -26.86 -39.25 30.53
C GLY A 18 -25.35 -39.14 30.42
N LYS A 19 -24.64 -39.93 31.21
CA LYS A 19 -23.31 -40.55 31.16
C LYS A 19 -22.09 -39.73 30.65
N LYS A 20 -21.10 -39.73 31.55
CA LYS A 20 -19.68 -39.47 31.36
C LYS A 20 -19.04 -40.35 30.27
N GLU A 21 -18.20 -39.72 29.44
CA GLU A 21 -16.93 -40.24 29.01
C GLU A 21 -15.91 -39.10 28.91
N GLU A 22 -14.80 -39.26 29.64
CA GLU A 22 -13.65 -38.40 29.63
C GLU A 22 -12.87 -38.58 28.35
N ALA A 23 -12.64 -37.49 27.60
CA ALA A 23 -11.60 -37.44 26.59
C ALA A 23 -10.90 -36.09 26.64
N LYS A 24 -9.60 -36.19 26.70
CA LYS A 24 -8.56 -35.15 26.83
C LYS A 24 -8.84 -33.87 26.05
N GLN A 25 -8.66 -32.80 26.78
CA GLN A 25 -8.60 -31.44 26.28
C GLN A 25 -7.26 -31.21 25.55
N GLU A 26 -7.27 -31.21 24.25
CA GLU A 26 -6.25 -30.57 23.43
C GLU A 26 -6.74 -29.17 23.08
N THR A 27 -6.04 -28.19 23.61
CA THR A 27 -6.29 -26.76 23.37
C THR A 27 -5.83 -26.44 21.95
N ALA A 28 -6.75 -26.45 21.00
CA ALA A 28 -6.55 -25.81 19.71
C ALA A 28 -7.11 -24.39 19.82
N GLU A 29 -6.21 -23.40 19.86
CA GLU A 29 -6.58 -22.00 19.62
C GLU A 29 -7.13 -21.91 18.18
N THR A 30 -8.45 -21.88 18.10
CA THR A 30 -9.12 -21.53 16.85
C THR A 30 -9.10 -20.03 16.74
N THR A 31 -8.12 -19.52 16.03
CA THR A 31 -8.15 -18.14 15.51
C THR A 31 -9.34 -18.08 14.56
N ASN A 32 -10.44 -17.50 15.02
CA ASN A 32 -11.55 -17.11 14.17
C ASN A 32 -11.06 -15.98 13.26
N VAL A 33 -10.49 -16.33 12.14
CA VAL A 33 -10.38 -15.41 11.00
C VAL A 33 -11.81 -15.23 10.49
N THR A 34 -12.42 -14.13 10.87
CA THR A 34 -13.65 -13.64 10.24
C THR A 34 -13.29 -13.43 8.77
N GLN A 35 -13.77 -14.30 7.88
CA GLN A 35 -13.73 -14.06 6.45
C GLN A 35 -14.66 -12.87 6.19
N GLU A 36 -14.10 -11.67 6.14
CA GLU A 36 -14.75 -10.57 5.44
C GLU A 36 -14.90 -11.03 3.99
N GLN A 37 -16.13 -11.16 3.53
CA GLN A 37 -16.41 -11.35 2.10
C GLN A 37 -16.07 -10.02 1.43
N ASP A 38 -14.83 -9.91 1.00
CA ASP A 38 -14.37 -8.82 0.15
C ASP A 38 -15.00 -9.01 -1.23
N TYR A 39 -16.02 -8.22 -1.53
CA TYR A 39 -16.61 -8.05 -2.86
C TYR A 39 -15.77 -7.11 -3.72
N GLY A 40 -14.52 -6.85 -3.34
CA GLY A 40 -13.58 -5.98 -4.03
C GLY A 40 -13.06 -6.61 -5.32
N VAL A 41 -12.62 -5.76 -6.24
CA VAL A 41 -11.77 -6.17 -7.36
C VAL A 41 -10.51 -6.82 -6.76
N PRO A 42 -10.10 -8.01 -7.19
CA PRO A 42 -8.88 -8.63 -6.67
C PRO A 42 -7.71 -7.67 -6.81
N ASN A 43 -6.90 -7.57 -5.75
CA ASN A 43 -5.68 -6.77 -5.82
C ASN A 43 -4.76 -7.37 -6.90
N PRO A 44 -4.43 -6.64 -7.98
CA PRO A 44 -3.63 -7.19 -9.07
C PRO A 44 -2.13 -7.26 -8.75
N TYR A 45 -1.70 -6.67 -7.64
CA TYR A 45 -0.29 -6.64 -7.26
C TYR A 45 0.16 -7.96 -6.64
N GLU A 46 1.31 -8.46 -7.11
CA GLU A 46 2.08 -9.54 -6.50
C GLU A 46 3.28 -8.92 -5.75
N ILE A 47 3.38 -9.20 -4.44
CA ILE A 47 4.52 -8.76 -3.62
C ILE A 47 5.67 -9.74 -3.81
N VAL A 48 6.87 -9.21 -4.02
CA VAL A 48 8.08 -9.99 -4.28
C VAL A 48 9.25 -9.48 -3.43
N ASP A 49 10.30 -10.29 -3.32
CA ASP A 49 11.48 -9.96 -2.51
C ASP A 49 12.50 -9.09 -3.27
N THR A 50 12.50 -9.14 -4.60
CA THR A 50 13.54 -8.48 -5.42
C THR A 50 12.96 -7.81 -6.66
N LEU A 51 13.68 -6.79 -7.16
CA LEU A 51 13.36 -6.16 -8.45
C LEU A 51 13.50 -7.13 -9.63
N ASP A 52 14.40 -8.09 -9.56
CA ASP A 52 14.55 -9.13 -10.60
C ASP A 52 13.29 -10.02 -10.70
N GLU A 53 12.63 -10.29 -9.58
CA GLU A 53 11.35 -11.01 -9.57
C GLU A 53 10.22 -10.14 -10.12
N ALA A 54 10.14 -8.87 -9.69
CA ALA A 54 9.19 -7.91 -10.23
C ALA A 54 9.33 -7.76 -11.75
N SER A 55 10.58 -7.68 -12.25
CA SER A 55 10.88 -7.59 -13.69
C SER A 55 10.37 -8.79 -14.50
N LYS A 56 10.42 -9.99 -13.92
CA LYS A 56 9.89 -11.21 -14.56
C LYS A 56 8.36 -11.16 -14.68
N ILE A 57 7.68 -10.59 -13.69
CA ILE A 57 6.22 -10.42 -13.70
C ILE A 57 5.83 -9.32 -14.71
N ALA A 58 6.39 -8.13 -14.57
CA ALA A 58 6.04 -6.97 -15.39
C ALA A 58 6.56 -7.04 -16.85
N LYS A 59 7.56 -7.90 -17.14
CA LYS A 59 8.23 -8.07 -18.45
C LYS A 59 9.08 -6.84 -18.88
N PHE A 60 9.53 -6.06 -17.93
CA PHE A 60 10.51 -4.99 -18.10
C PHE A 60 11.24 -4.73 -16.78
N ASP A 61 12.37 -4.02 -16.86
CA ASP A 61 13.20 -3.74 -15.70
C ASP A 61 12.87 -2.37 -15.09
N LEU A 62 13.01 -2.28 -13.77
CA LEU A 62 13.05 -1.03 -13.02
C LEU A 62 14.32 -1.01 -12.17
N SER A 63 15.07 0.07 -12.24
CA SER A 63 16.20 0.33 -11.36
C SER A 63 15.92 1.55 -10.50
N VAL A 64 16.01 1.41 -9.18
CA VAL A 64 15.80 2.47 -8.20
C VAL A 64 16.85 2.36 -7.10
N PRO A 65 17.14 3.44 -6.33
CA PRO A 65 18.01 3.37 -5.18
C PRO A 65 17.53 2.34 -4.15
N ALA A 66 18.46 1.61 -3.50
CA ALA A 66 18.11 0.64 -2.46
C ALA A 66 17.54 1.29 -1.20
N THR A 67 17.85 2.55 -0.95
CA THR A 67 17.36 3.33 0.20
C THR A 67 17.20 4.78 -0.21
N TYR A 68 16.34 5.52 0.50
CA TYR A 68 16.22 6.96 0.35
C TYR A 68 16.19 7.65 1.71
N GLY A 69 17.24 8.38 2.08
CA GLY A 69 17.36 9.02 3.40
C GLY A 69 17.15 8.01 4.53
N ASP A 70 16.18 8.28 5.40
CA ASP A 70 15.80 7.41 6.51
C ASP A 70 14.86 6.26 6.10
N TYR A 71 14.42 6.22 4.84
CA TYR A 71 13.54 5.18 4.30
C TYR A 71 14.38 4.04 3.72
N LYS A 72 14.62 3.02 4.55
CA LYS A 72 15.55 1.91 4.28
C LYS A 72 14.87 0.57 4.01
N LYS A 73 13.58 0.47 4.32
CA LYS A 73 12.78 -0.72 4.04
C LYS A 73 12.03 -0.51 2.72
N GLN A 74 11.98 -1.54 1.91
CA GLN A 74 11.23 -1.53 0.66
C GLN A 74 10.16 -2.61 0.66
N VAL A 75 9.00 -2.29 0.10
CA VAL A 75 8.03 -3.26 -0.40
C VAL A 75 8.05 -3.15 -1.91
N ILE A 76 8.36 -4.26 -2.56
CA ILE A 76 8.42 -4.35 -4.02
C ILE A 76 7.23 -5.17 -4.47
N GLN A 77 6.48 -4.64 -5.44
CA GLN A 77 5.34 -5.34 -5.99
C GLN A 77 5.20 -5.07 -7.49
N ALA A 78 4.56 -5.99 -8.18
CA ALA A 78 4.38 -5.90 -9.62
C ALA A 78 2.99 -6.36 -10.05
N ILE A 79 2.53 -5.83 -11.19
CA ILE A 79 1.35 -6.29 -11.92
C ILE A 79 1.85 -6.97 -13.19
N GLU A 80 1.30 -8.16 -13.50
CA GLU A 80 1.71 -8.95 -14.66
C GLU A 80 1.58 -8.12 -15.95
N ASP A 81 2.70 -8.08 -16.68
CA ASP A 81 2.82 -7.42 -17.99
C ASP A 81 2.44 -5.92 -18.01
N ASP A 82 2.44 -5.24 -16.85
CA ASP A 82 1.93 -3.88 -16.72
C ASP A 82 2.82 -2.95 -15.88
N MET A 83 3.05 -3.22 -14.57
CA MET A 83 3.63 -2.26 -13.64
C MET A 83 4.61 -2.88 -12.63
N ILE A 84 5.62 -2.11 -12.24
CA ILE A 84 6.44 -2.33 -11.03
C ILE A 84 6.27 -1.13 -10.12
N GLU A 85 6.05 -1.39 -8.83
CA GLU A 85 5.99 -0.39 -7.77
C GLU A 85 6.97 -0.73 -6.66
N VAL A 86 7.71 0.27 -6.17
CA VAL A 86 8.58 0.18 -5.00
C VAL A 86 8.15 1.23 -3.98
N ILE A 87 7.78 0.80 -2.79
CA ILE A 87 7.34 1.65 -1.69
C ILE A 87 8.43 1.66 -0.63
N TYR A 88 8.82 2.85 -0.19
CA TYR A 88 9.88 3.02 0.79
C TYR A 88 9.31 3.38 2.16
N PHE A 89 9.73 2.64 3.19
CA PHE A 89 9.31 2.82 4.58
C PHE A 89 10.51 3.13 5.48
N ASN A 90 10.27 3.91 6.51
CA ASN A 90 11.24 4.14 7.59
C ASN A 90 11.16 3.02 8.67
N ASP A 91 11.98 3.15 9.73
CA ASP A 91 12.04 2.15 10.81
C ASP A 91 10.76 2.07 11.65
N THR A 92 9.86 3.05 11.56
CA THR A 92 8.55 3.08 12.22
C THR A 92 7.40 2.70 11.30
N ASP A 93 7.72 2.06 10.17
CA ASP A 93 6.78 1.60 9.14
C ASP A 93 5.89 2.72 8.55
N ASN A 94 6.39 3.96 8.56
CA ASN A 94 5.75 5.03 7.81
C ASN A 94 6.28 5.04 6.38
N GLU A 95 5.36 5.13 5.43
CA GLU A 95 5.68 5.36 4.02
C GLU A 95 6.29 6.76 3.85
N GLY A 96 7.35 6.85 3.06
CA GLY A 96 7.99 8.11 2.71
C GLY A 96 7.72 8.51 1.28
N LEU A 97 7.90 7.57 0.38
CA LEU A 97 7.65 7.76 -1.04
C LEU A 97 7.44 6.41 -1.72
N ARG A 98 6.86 6.46 -2.91
CA ARG A 98 6.78 5.31 -3.82
C ARG A 98 7.22 5.69 -5.23
N ILE A 99 7.79 4.73 -5.92
CA ILE A 99 8.24 4.86 -7.29
C ILE A 99 7.52 3.82 -8.14
N ARG A 100 6.96 4.24 -9.27
CA ARG A 100 6.27 3.38 -10.23
C ARG A 100 6.89 3.50 -11.62
N LYS A 101 6.88 2.39 -12.33
CA LYS A 101 7.11 2.31 -13.78
C LYS A 101 6.04 1.39 -14.37
N ALA A 102 5.37 1.84 -15.41
CA ALA A 102 4.35 1.06 -16.11
C ALA A 102 4.47 1.23 -17.63
N LYS A 103 3.88 0.30 -18.38
CA LYS A 103 3.76 0.41 -19.84
C LYS A 103 2.81 1.54 -20.21
N GLY A 104 3.15 2.22 -21.32
CA GLY A 104 2.33 3.31 -21.83
C GLY A 104 2.83 4.69 -21.44
N THR A 105 1.98 5.70 -21.64
CA THR A 105 2.36 7.12 -21.48
C THR A 105 1.38 7.89 -20.58
N ASP A 106 0.48 7.21 -19.89
CA ASP A 106 -0.51 7.81 -19.01
C ASP A 106 0.08 8.19 -17.64
N ASP A 107 -0.60 9.07 -16.89
CA ASP A 107 -0.28 9.35 -15.49
C ASP A 107 -0.61 8.12 -14.64
N ILE A 108 0.42 7.53 -14.05
CA ILE A 108 0.33 6.32 -13.22
C ILE A 108 0.52 6.61 -11.73
N SER A 109 0.53 7.88 -11.31
CA SER A 109 0.72 8.23 -9.90
C SER A 109 -0.41 7.69 -9.01
N GLY A 110 -1.61 7.57 -9.56
CA GLY A 110 -2.79 7.22 -8.76
C GLY A 110 -3.21 8.35 -7.81
N ASP A 111 -2.62 9.52 -7.96
CA ASP A 111 -2.96 10.71 -7.19
C ASP A 111 -4.03 11.54 -7.90
N TYR A 112 -5.18 11.69 -7.26
CA TYR A 112 -6.33 12.44 -7.76
C TYR A 112 -6.57 13.75 -7.00
N ASN A 113 -5.59 14.19 -6.20
CA ASN A 113 -5.70 15.45 -5.46
C ASN A 113 -5.53 16.65 -6.40
N GLU A 114 -6.14 17.77 -6.02
CA GLU A 114 -5.93 19.06 -6.67
C GLU A 114 -4.75 19.80 -6.01
N TYR A 115 -3.84 20.29 -6.84
CA TYR A 115 -2.65 21.03 -6.39
C TYR A 115 -2.68 22.48 -6.84
N LYS A 116 -2.15 23.37 -5.98
CA LYS A 116 -2.06 24.79 -6.31
C LYS A 116 -1.14 25.05 -7.48
N ASN A 117 -0.06 24.26 -7.58
CA ASN A 117 0.93 24.40 -8.62
C ASN A 117 1.10 23.06 -9.32
N VAL A 118 0.94 23.09 -10.63
CA VAL A 118 1.26 21.99 -11.53
C VAL A 118 2.13 22.59 -12.62
N GLU A 119 3.36 22.19 -12.68
CA GLU A 119 4.32 22.70 -13.65
C GLU A 119 5.07 21.57 -14.36
N THR A 120 5.55 21.85 -15.58
CA THR A 120 6.43 20.94 -16.31
C THR A 120 7.84 21.54 -16.29
N VAL A 121 8.78 20.73 -15.80
CA VAL A 121 10.19 21.08 -15.72
C VAL A 121 11.03 20.12 -16.54
N LYS A 122 12.24 20.54 -16.99
CA LYS A 122 13.20 19.66 -17.62
C LYS A 122 14.11 19.03 -16.57
N VAL A 123 14.16 17.68 -16.58
CA VAL A 123 15.13 16.90 -15.79
C VAL A 123 15.85 15.97 -16.76
N GLY A 124 17.09 16.30 -17.09
CA GLY A 124 17.80 15.63 -18.19
C GLY A 124 17.05 15.78 -19.52
N ASP A 125 16.72 14.65 -20.13
CA ASP A 125 15.99 14.60 -21.40
C ASP A 125 14.46 14.55 -21.22
N TYR A 126 13.97 14.43 -19.98
CA TYR A 126 12.55 14.26 -19.70
C TYR A 126 11.83 15.59 -19.43
N ASP A 127 10.58 15.67 -19.87
CA ASP A 127 9.60 16.64 -19.42
C ASP A 127 8.88 16.04 -18.22
N VAL A 128 9.14 16.57 -17.03
CA VAL A 128 8.59 16.08 -15.76
C VAL A 128 7.45 17.00 -15.32
N THR A 129 6.27 16.45 -15.11
CA THR A 129 5.16 17.17 -14.50
C THR A 129 5.26 17.05 -12.99
N GLU A 130 5.43 18.18 -12.31
CA GLU A 130 5.49 18.28 -10.85
C GLU A 130 4.19 18.88 -10.30
N LYS A 131 3.61 18.20 -9.28
CA LYS A 131 2.44 18.69 -8.54
C LYS A 131 2.89 19.10 -7.13
N SER A 132 2.62 20.36 -6.74
CA SER A 132 3.19 20.93 -5.51
C SER A 132 2.26 21.95 -4.81
N ASP A 133 2.62 22.34 -3.58
CA ASP A 133 2.01 23.47 -2.88
C ASP A 133 2.78 24.80 -3.08
N GLY A 134 3.83 24.77 -3.90
CA GLY A 134 4.76 25.88 -4.16
C GLY A 134 6.01 25.85 -3.28
N LYS A 135 6.09 24.91 -2.32
CA LYS A 135 7.26 24.67 -1.47
C LYS A 135 7.71 23.21 -1.56
N ASN A 136 6.76 22.28 -1.43
CA ASN A 136 7.02 20.86 -1.45
C ASN A 136 6.40 20.24 -2.70
N ILE A 137 7.11 19.35 -3.34
CA ILE A 137 6.62 18.51 -4.43
C ILE A 137 6.02 17.26 -3.80
N PHE A 138 4.82 16.90 -4.23
CA PHE A 138 4.12 15.71 -3.77
C PHE A 138 4.09 14.60 -4.81
N VAL A 139 4.04 14.99 -6.09
CA VAL A 139 4.01 14.04 -7.21
C VAL A 139 4.91 14.55 -8.31
N ALA A 140 5.69 13.65 -8.89
CA ALA A 140 6.43 13.88 -10.14
C ALA A 140 6.14 12.76 -11.13
N THR A 141 5.71 13.11 -12.35
CA THR A 141 5.41 12.13 -13.40
C THR A 141 6.11 12.47 -14.70
N TRP A 142 6.56 11.46 -15.44
CA TRP A 142 7.18 11.61 -16.76
C TRP A 142 7.01 10.35 -17.59
N THR A 143 7.37 10.44 -18.88
CA THR A 143 7.44 9.31 -19.79
C THR A 143 8.68 9.37 -20.67
N ASP A 144 9.19 8.19 -21.06
CA ASP A 144 10.22 8.05 -22.07
C ASP A 144 9.63 7.73 -23.47
N GLY A 145 8.31 7.74 -23.59
CA GLY A 145 7.57 7.41 -24.81
C GLY A 145 7.17 5.94 -24.92
N THR A 146 7.73 5.05 -24.08
CA THR A 146 7.38 3.63 -24.00
C THR A 146 6.78 3.30 -22.63
N TYR A 147 7.36 3.88 -21.59
CA TYR A 147 6.99 3.69 -20.19
C TYR A 147 6.64 5.03 -19.56
N SER A 148 5.69 4.98 -18.66
CA SER A 148 5.39 6.04 -17.72
C SER A 148 6.08 5.77 -16.38
N TYR A 149 6.42 6.84 -15.70
CA TYR A 149 7.05 6.84 -14.39
C TYR A 149 6.29 7.79 -13.45
N ALA A 150 6.24 7.44 -12.18
CA ALA A 150 5.70 8.30 -11.14
C ALA A 150 6.53 8.18 -9.85
N ILE A 151 6.70 9.30 -9.16
CA ILE A 151 7.14 9.38 -7.78
C ILE A 151 6.01 10.04 -7.01
N ASP A 152 5.46 9.33 -6.02
CA ASP A 152 4.54 9.88 -5.03
C ASP A 152 5.27 10.05 -3.71
N ILE A 153 5.15 11.23 -3.10
CA ILE A 153 5.83 11.60 -1.86
C ILE A 153 4.79 11.77 -0.77
N ASP A 154 4.80 10.85 0.22
CA ASP A 154 3.89 10.91 1.38
C ASP A 154 4.51 11.71 2.52
N ARG A 155 5.64 11.24 3.07
CA ARG A 155 6.27 11.87 4.25
C ARG A 155 7.75 12.18 4.08
N ALA A 156 8.35 11.78 2.96
CA ALA A 156 9.72 12.16 2.69
C ALA A 156 9.78 13.66 2.42
N GLU A 157 10.68 14.37 3.11
CA GLU A 157 10.97 15.76 2.81
C GLU A 157 12.02 15.81 1.70
N LEU A 158 11.58 16.05 0.46
CA LEU A 158 12.42 16.12 -0.72
C LEU A 158 12.49 17.57 -1.22
N SER A 159 13.70 18.07 -1.37
CA SER A 159 13.93 19.28 -2.13
C SER A 159 13.75 19.04 -3.62
N LYS A 160 13.62 20.09 -4.41
CA LYS A 160 13.58 19.98 -5.87
C LYS A 160 14.84 19.28 -6.41
N GLU A 161 16.00 19.59 -5.87
CA GLU A 161 17.28 18.98 -6.26
C GLU A 161 17.29 17.46 -5.94
N ASP A 162 16.73 17.06 -4.79
CA ASP A 162 16.62 15.64 -4.43
C ASP A 162 15.74 14.86 -5.41
N ILE A 163 14.63 15.48 -5.85
CA ILE A 163 13.71 14.86 -6.83
C ILE A 163 14.38 14.75 -8.20
N GLU A 164 15.03 15.80 -8.67
CA GLU A 164 15.77 15.77 -9.93
C GLU A 164 16.88 14.71 -9.92
N ASN A 165 17.61 14.59 -8.80
CA ASN A 165 18.61 13.55 -8.60
C ASN A 165 17.98 12.14 -8.57
N LEU A 166 16.82 11.98 -7.91
CA LEU A 166 16.13 10.70 -7.84
C LEU A 166 15.66 10.28 -9.25
N ILE A 167 15.01 11.17 -10.01
CA ILE A 167 14.57 10.93 -11.39
C ILE A 167 15.75 10.50 -12.27
N SER A 168 16.90 11.16 -12.15
CA SER A 168 18.10 10.85 -12.95
C SER A 168 18.67 9.45 -12.67
N ASN A 169 18.34 8.85 -11.53
CA ASN A 169 18.80 7.51 -11.13
C ASN A 169 17.76 6.40 -11.35
N ILE A 170 16.53 6.74 -11.77
CA ILE A 170 15.49 5.77 -12.12
C ILE A 170 15.67 5.38 -13.61
N LYS A 171 15.57 4.06 -13.88
CA LYS A 171 15.72 3.51 -15.25
C LYS A 171 14.70 2.40 -15.51
#